data_a4b7e10175f91378dc6c562cc793d326
#
_entry.id   a4b7e10175f91378dc6c562cc793d326
#
_cell.length_a   1.000
_cell.length_b   1.000
_cell.length_c   1.000
_cell.angle_alpha   90.00
_cell.angle_beta   90.00
_cell.angle_gamma   90.00
#
_symmetry.space_group_name_H-M   'P 1'
#
loop_
_entity.id
_entity.type
_entity.pdbx_description
1 polymer ?
#
loop_
_entity_poly.entity_id
_entity_poly.type
_entity_poly.pdbx_seq_one_letter_code
_entity_poly.pdbx_strand_id
1 'polypeptide(L)'
;MAQIKETAVVYSQEMLAPDIYSMWIATKAAADAKPGQFISVYTKDGSRLLPRPISICEIDKEEGRLRIVYRIAGAGTEEFSHYQSGDSIEIMGPLGNGFPQELSLIHI
;
A
#
# COMPACT_ATOMS: atom_id res chain seq x y z
N MET A 1 -5.09 18.14 -7.89
CA MET A 1 -6.29 17.42 -7.46
C MET A 1 -6.09 16.82 -6.08
N ALA A 2 -7.06 17.00 -5.22
CA ALA A 2 -6.94 16.50 -3.85
C ALA A 2 -6.99 14.98 -3.83
N GLN A 3 -6.17 14.40 -2.98
CA GLN A 3 -6.20 12.97 -2.76
C GLN A 3 -7.31 12.64 -1.77
N ILE A 4 -8.03 11.58 -2.03
CA ILE A 4 -9.16 11.19 -1.20
C ILE A 4 -8.87 9.82 -0.59
N LYS A 5 -9.19 9.69 0.70
CA LYS A 5 -9.06 8.42 1.37
C LYS A 5 -10.09 7.46 0.80
N GLU A 6 -9.66 6.25 0.52
CA GLU A 6 -10.50 5.25 -0.12
C GLU A 6 -10.56 4.01 0.76
N THR A 7 -11.74 3.40 0.84
CA THR A 7 -11.86 2.08 1.45
C THR A 7 -11.69 1.05 0.34
N ALA A 8 -10.55 0.38 0.33
CA ALA A 8 -10.25 -0.63 -0.66
C ALA A 8 -10.39 -2.01 -0.05
N VAL A 9 -10.03 -3.04 -0.80
CA VAL A 9 -10.20 -4.42 -0.35
C VAL A 9 -8.87 -5.15 -0.51
N VAL A 10 -8.48 -5.88 0.52
CA VAL A 10 -7.32 -6.74 0.44
C VAL A 10 -7.66 -7.90 -0.49
N TYR A 11 -6.93 -8.02 -1.58
CA TYR A 11 -7.14 -9.10 -2.51
C TYR A 11 -6.43 -10.36 -2.02
N SER A 12 -5.20 -10.22 -1.58
CA SER A 12 -4.44 -11.33 -1.03
C SER A 12 -3.29 -10.80 -0.20
N GLN A 13 -2.78 -11.63 0.68
CA GLN A 13 -1.60 -11.28 1.47
C GLN A 13 -0.84 -12.55 1.79
N GLU A 14 0.48 -12.47 1.71
CA GLU A 14 1.31 -13.60 2.07
C GLU A 14 2.60 -13.12 2.73
N MET A 15 3.13 -13.93 3.62
CA MET A 15 4.40 -13.64 4.26
C MET A 15 5.51 -14.14 3.36
N LEU A 16 6.41 -13.25 2.98
CA LEU A 16 7.54 -13.59 2.12
C LEU A 16 8.73 -14.07 2.93
N ALA A 17 8.89 -13.54 4.11
CA ALA A 17 9.99 -13.85 5.02
C ALA A 17 9.52 -13.42 6.40
N PRO A 18 10.23 -13.76 7.47
CA PRO A 18 9.81 -13.30 8.79
C PRO A 18 9.63 -11.79 8.79
N ASP A 19 8.45 -11.34 9.21
CA ASP A 19 8.08 -9.93 9.32
C ASP A 19 7.99 -9.18 8.00
N ILE A 20 8.06 -9.85 6.86
CA ILE A 20 7.96 -9.21 5.55
C ILE A 20 6.76 -9.80 4.81
N TYR A 21 5.86 -8.92 4.40
CA TYR A 21 4.59 -9.31 3.81
C TYR A 21 4.39 -8.67 2.45
N SER A 22 3.71 -9.41 1.59
CA SER A 22 3.27 -8.93 0.28
C SER A 22 1.75 -8.88 0.29
N MET A 23 1.19 -7.73 -0.03
CA MET A 23 -0.25 -7.56 -0.04
C MET A 23 -0.69 -6.99 -1.39
N TRP A 24 -1.65 -7.65 -2.02
CA TRP A 24 -2.33 -7.11 -3.19
C TRP A 24 -3.62 -6.45 -2.73
N ILE A 25 -3.87 -5.25 -3.21
CA ILE A 25 -5.02 -4.44 -2.82
C ILE A 25 -5.83 -4.12 -4.06
N ALA A 26 -7.12 -4.47 -4.04
CA ALA A 26 -8.04 -4.08 -5.10
C ALA A 26 -8.48 -2.64 -4.82
N THR A 27 -8.16 -1.74 -5.73
CA THR A 27 -8.36 -0.33 -5.48
C THR A 27 -8.46 0.47 -6.77
N LYS A 28 -9.26 1.52 -6.72
CA LYS A 28 -9.36 2.45 -7.84
C LYS A 28 -8.05 3.19 -8.09
N ALA A 29 -7.20 3.27 -7.09
CA ALA A 29 -5.92 3.96 -7.22
C ALA A 29 -5.02 3.30 -8.26
N ALA A 30 -5.26 2.02 -8.57
CA ALA A 30 -4.43 1.33 -9.55
C ALA A 30 -4.50 1.97 -10.92
N ALA A 31 -5.62 2.61 -11.26
CA ALA A 31 -5.78 3.20 -12.58
C ALA A 31 -4.84 4.37 -12.80
N ASP A 32 -4.52 5.09 -11.74
CA ASP A 32 -3.68 6.28 -11.82
C ASP A 32 -2.27 6.07 -11.31
N ALA A 33 -1.96 4.90 -10.82
CA ALA A 33 -0.67 4.66 -10.17
C ALA A 33 0.46 4.56 -11.17
N LYS A 34 1.64 4.96 -10.74
CA LYS A 34 2.87 4.88 -11.52
C LYS A 34 3.98 4.30 -10.67
N PRO A 35 4.95 3.63 -11.29
CA PRO A 35 6.08 3.11 -10.51
C PRO A 35 6.75 4.22 -9.71
N GLY A 36 7.12 3.91 -8.50
CA GLY A 36 7.79 4.87 -7.63
C GLY A 36 6.87 5.66 -6.73
N GLN A 37 5.58 5.57 -6.96
CA GLN A 37 4.63 6.21 -6.06
C GLN A 37 4.40 5.34 -4.84
N PHE A 38 3.70 5.91 -3.87
CA PHE A 38 3.37 5.18 -2.64
C PHE A 38 1.91 5.42 -2.28
N ILE A 39 1.43 4.66 -1.34
CA ILE A 39 0.11 4.89 -0.75
C ILE A 39 0.28 5.06 0.75
N SER A 40 -0.63 5.79 1.37
CA SER A 40 -0.72 5.85 2.82
C SER A 40 -1.75 4.83 3.27
N VAL A 41 -1.37 3.96 4.19
CA VAL A 41 -2.27 2.92 4.70
C VAL A 41 -2.64 3.29 6.13
N TYR A 42 -3.94 3.30 6.40
CA TYR A 42 -4.48 3.75 7.68
C TYR A 42 -4.83 2.57 8.55
N THR A 43 -4.66 2.73 9.86
CA THR A 43 -5.11 1.73 10.81
C THR A 43 -6.60 1.89 11.06
N LYS A 44 -7.23 0.81 11.52
CA LYS A 44 -8.67 0.80 11.75
C LYS A 44 -9.06 0.94 13.21
N ASP A 45 -8.12 0.72 14.11
CA ASP A 45 -8.46 0.49 15.49
C ASP A 45 -8.77 1.76 16.28
N GLY A 46 -8.89 2.89 15.61
CA GLY A 46 -9.17 4.13 16.30
C GLY A 46 -8.00 4.66 17.10
N SER A 47 -6.86 4.04 17.01
CA SER A 47 -5.67 4.52 17.67
C SER A 47 -5.23 5.82 17.02
N ARG A 48 -4.27 6.49 17.65
CA ARG A 48 -3.74 7.73 17.07
C ARG A 48 -2.52 7.48 16.22
N LEU A 49 -2.35 6.27 15.75
CA LEU A 49 -1.23 5.96 14.89
C LEU A 49 -1.36 6.70 13.57
N LEU A 50 -0.25 7.23 13.12
CA LEU A 50 -0.21 7.91 11.83
C LEU A 50 -0.32 6.87 10.71
N PRO A 51 -0.90 7.26 9.57
CA PRO A 51 -0.89 6.36 8.43
C PRO A 51 0.55 6.06 8.01
N ARG A 52 0.75 4.88 7.44
CA ARG A 52 2.07 4.45 7.04
C ARG A 52 2.24 4.60 5.54
N PRO A 53 3.23 5.34 5.08
CA PRO A 53 3.51 5.41 3.65
C PRO A 53 4.24 4.15 3.22
N ILE A 54 3.70 3.49 2.20
CA ILE A 54 4.28 2.24 1.71
C ILE A 54 4.39 2.34 0.21
N SER A 55 5.58 2.04 -0.32
CA SER A 55 5.82 2.13 -1.75
C SER A 55 5.03 1.09 -2.51
N ILE A 56 4.56 1.48 -3.68
CA ILE A 56 3.87 0.57 -4.58
C ILE A 56 4.91 -0.29 -5.28
N CYS A 57 4.79 -1.60 -5.12
CA CYS A 57 5.76 -2.54 -5.67
C CYS A 57 5.38 -2.97 -7.09
N GLU A 58 4.10 -3.24 -7.32
CA GLU A 58 3.60 -3.64 -8.62
C GLU A 58 2.23 -3.05 -8.85
N ILE A 59 1.89 -2.87 -10.12
CA ILE A 59 0.60 -2.30 -10.52
C ILE A 59 -0.01 -3.21 -11.57
N ASP A 60 -1.25 -3.65 -11.31
CA ASP A 60 -2.02 -4.43 -12.28
C ASP A 60 -3.23 -3.58 -12.65
N LYS A 61 -3.08 -2.80 -13.71
CA LYS A 61 -4.14 -1.88 -14.10
C LYS A 61 -5.34 -2.60 -14.68
N GLU A 62 -5.13 -3.72 -15.31
CA GLU A 62 -6.24 -4.47 -15.88
C GLU A 62 -7.18 -4.98 -14.82
N GLU A 63 -6.63 -5.48 -13.73
CA GLU A 63 -7.44 -6.02 -12.66
C GLU A 63 -7.75 -5.00 -11.58
N GLY A 64 -7.11 -3.83 -11.64
CA GLY A 64 -7.36 -2.80 -10.66
C GLY A 64 -6.75 -3.11 -9.31
N ARG A 65 -5.50 -3.55 -9.32
CA ARG A 65 -4.83 -3.94 -8.07
C ARG A 65 -3.45 -3.32 -7.96
N LEU A 66 -3.05 -3.08 -6.72
CA LEU A 66 -1.70 -2.64 -6.38
C LEU A 66 -1.07 -3.66 -5.46
N ARG A 67 0.23 -3.86 -5.60
CA ARG A 67 0.97 -4.71 -4.68
C ARG A 67 1.91 -3.87 -3.85
N ILE A 68 1.85 -4.07 -2.54
CA ILE A 68 2.81 -3.45 -1.63
C ILE A 68 3.56 -4.55 -0.91
N VAL A 69 4.81 -4.26 -0.58
CA VAL A 69 5.64 -5.13 0.24
C VAL A 69 6.10 -4.30 1.40
N TYR A 70 5.92 -4.81 2.61
CA TYR A 70 6.25 -4.03 3.79
C TYR A 70 6.82 -4.93 4.88
N ARG A 71 7.57 -4.31 5.77
CA ARG A 71 8.13 -5.01 6.94
C ARG A 71 7.36 -4.56 8.16
N ILE A 72 7.11 -5.50 9.07
CA ILE A 72 6.49 -5.14 10.35
C ILE A 72 7.49 -4.29 11.12
N ALA A 73 7.07 -3.08 11.48
CA ALA A 73 7.94 -2.14 12.18
C ALA A 73 7.03 -1.22 13.00
N GLY A 74 6.40 -1.78 14.02
CA GLY A 74 5.51 -1.03 14.88
C GLY A 74 4.08 -1.49 14.76
N ALA A 75 3.22 -0.88 15.57
CA ALA A 75 1.84 -1.36 15.74
C ALA A 75 1.02 -1.24 14.47
N GLY A 76 1.27 -0.20 13.66
CA GLY A 76 0.48 -0.01 12.46
C GLY A 76 0.70 -1.11 11.44
N THR A 77 1.97 -1.40 11.14
CA THR A 77 2.27 -2.44 10.18
C THR A 77 1.93 -3.82 10.73
N GLU A 78 2.00 -3.98 12.05
CA GLU A 78 1.57 -5.24 12.64
C GLU A 78 0.07 -5.44 12.41
N GLU A 79 -0.73 -4.40 12.56
CA GLU A 79 -2.16 -4.51 12.27
C GLU A 79 -2.38 -4.97 10.85
N PHE A 80 -1.64 -4.39 9.88
CA PHE A 80 -1.83 -4.75 8.48
C PHE A 80 -1.52 -6.23 8.23
N SER A 81 -0.59 -6.80 8.98
CA SER A 81 -0.20 -8.19 8.77
C SER A 81 -1.30 -9.18 9.16
N HIS A 82 -2.32 -8.72 9.87
CA HIS A 82 -3.45 -9.57 10.24
C HIS A 82 -4.60 -9.50 9.24
N TYR A 83 -4.51 -8.65 8.25
CA TYR A 83 -5.57 -8.55 7.24
C TYR A 83 -5.55 -9.77 6.34
N GLN A 84 -6.74 -10.16 5.92
CA GLN A 84 -6.90 -11.32 5.04
C GLN A 84 -7.66 -10.92 3.80
N SER A 85 -7.64 -11.81 2.82
CA SER A 85 -8.38 -11.61 1.59
C SER A 85 -9.83 -11.28 1.90
N GLY A 86 -10.31 -10.20 1.32
CA GLY A 86 -11.67 -9.73 1.56
C GLY A 86 -11.81 -8.67 2.63
N ASP A 87 -10.78 -8.48 3.46
CA ASP A 87 -10.85 -7.42 4.46
C ASP A 87 -10.80 -6.05 3.80
N SER A 88 -11.45 -5.08 4.42
CA SER A 88 -11.33 -3.71 3.95
C SER A 88 -10.03 -3.12 4.46
N ILE A 89 -9.49 -2.17 3.70
CA ILE A 89 -8.27 -1.47 4.07
C ILE A 89 -8.43 -0.03 3.60
N GLU A 90 -8.08 0.91 4.45
CA GLU A 90 -8.21 2.32 4.09
C GLU A 90 -6.89 2.85 3.62
N ILE A 91 -6.90 3.43 2.44
CA ILE A 91 -5.68 3.94 1.83
C ILE A 91 -5.94 5.31 1.24
N MET A 92 -4.88 6.03 0.99
CA MET A 92 -4.91 7.27 0.23
C MET A 92 -3.78 7.22 -0.78
N GLY A 93 -4.09 7.53 -2.02
CA GLY A 93 -3.07 7.57 -3.06
C GLY A 93 -3.67 7.33 -4.42
N PRO A 94 -2.80 7.22 -5.43
CA PRO A 94 -1.35 7.18 -5.34
C PRO A 94 -0.77 8.55 -4.99
N LEU A 95 0.35 8.54 -4.29
CA LEU A 95 1.02 9.75 -3.84
C LEU A 95 2.45 9.77 -4.38
N GLY A 96 3.01 10.97 -4.46
CA GLY A 96 4.37 11.12 -4.97
C GLY A 96 4.38 11.29 -6.48
N ASN A 97 5.57 11.54 -7.01
CA ASN A 97 5.72 11.86 -8.42
C ASN A 97 6.22 10.71 -9.29
N GLY A 98 6.31 9.53 -8.71
CA GLY A 98 6.92 8.41 -9.41
C GLY A 98 8.43 8.50 -9.33
N PHE A 99 9.10 7.58 -10.05
CA PHE A 99 10.57 7.57 -10.07
C PHE A 99 11.06 8.46 -11.19
N PRO A 100 11.72 9.59 -10.89
CA PRO A 100 12.53 10.23 -11.91
C PRO A 100 13.67 9.27 -12.25
N GLN A 101 14.02 9.20 -13.53
CA GLN A 101 15.02 8.22 -13.94
C GLN A 101 16.32 8.37 -13.18
N GLU A 102 16.74 9.62 -12.98
CA GLU A 102 18.01 9.85 -12.31
C GLU A 102 17.96 9.53 -10.82
N LEU A 103 16.79 9.34 -10.25
CA LEU A 103 16.67 9.08 -8.83
C LEU A 103 16.21 7.66 -8.53
N SER A 104 15.94 6.87 -9.53
CA SER A 104 15.36 5.55 -9.30
C SER A 104 16.28 4.63 -8.49
N LEU A 105 17.56 4.91 -8.48
CA LEU A 105 18.52 4.07 -7.75
C LEU A 105 18.57 4.35 -6.27
N ILE A 106 18.00 5.44 -5.81
CA ILE A 106 18.06 5.78 -4.41
C ILE A 106 16.81 5.39 -3.65
N HIS A 107 15.84 4.88 -4.32
CA HIS A 107 14.62 4.48 -3.64
C HIS A 107 14.68 3.05 -3.22
N ILE A 108 14.35 2.80 -2.04
CA ILE A 108 14.47 1.50 -1.45
C ILE A 108 13.11 1.00 -1.02
#